data_ad7222810f66e1685022b991e40e1e82
#
_entry.id   ad7222810f66e1685022b991e40e1e82
#
_cell.length_a   1.000
_cell.length_b   1.000
_cell.length_c   1.000
_cell.angle_alpha   90.00
_cell.angle_beta   90.00
_cell.angle_gamma   90.00
#
_symmetry.space_group_name_H-M   'P 1'
#
loop_
_entity.id
_entity.type
_entity.pdbx_description
1 polymer ?
#
loop_
_entity_poly.entity_id
_entity_poly.type
_entity_poly.pdbx_seq_one_letter_code
_entity_poly.pdbx_strand_id
1 'polypeptide(L)'
;MLVTGFGRVAEFTAQALKNAGCDVYVTARNKLKLIRAECMGYKIIDFEKKSSFLYLFDYIFNTVPENIFTEEDVGHIKGKYFELASAPYGADKEYFIGRENDYIDGKALPGRYFSRSAAEKLAEITLKHINYGNGGD
;
A
#
# COMPACT_ATOMS: atom_id res chain seq x y z
N MET A 1 4.60 7.07 0.95
CA MET A 1 3.67 5.95 0.91
C MET A 1 4.26 4.82 0.09
N LEU A 2 3.99 3.59 0.45
CA LEU A 2 4.47 2.41 -0.27
C LEU A 2 3.30 1.68 -0.92
N VAL A 3 3.45 1.33 -2.20
CA VAL A 3 2.54 0.45 -2.92
C VAL A 3 3.28 -0.84 -3.26
N THR A 4 2.76 -1.98 -2.89
CA THR A 4 3.34 -3.28 -3.21
C THR A 4 2.63 -3.93 -4.39
N GLY A 5 3.42 -4.41 -5.34
CA GLY A 5 2.95 -4.84 -6.64
C GLY A 5 2.90 -3.68 -7.64
N PHE A 6 2.81 -4.01 -8.91
CA PHE A 6 2.60 -3.00 -9.95
C PHE A 6 1.78 -3.57 -11.11
N GLY A 7 0.68 -4.21 -10.75
CA GLY A 7 -0.39 -4.55 -11.67
C GLY A 7 -1.38 -3.39 -11.79
N ARG A 8 -2.55 -3.70 -12.32
CA ARG A 8 -3.59 -2.70 -12.60
C ARG A 8 -4.03 -1.91 -11.36
N VAL A 9 -4.27 -2.59 -10.24
CA VAL A 9 -4.69 -1.97 -8.98
C VAL A 9 -3.62 -1.05 -8.44
N ALA A 10 -2.40 -1.57 -8.35
CA ALA A 10 -1.25 -0.82 -7.85
C ALA A 10 -0.99 0.43 -8.69
N GLU A 11 -1.08 0.30 -10.00
CA GLU A 11 -0.88 1.42 -10.93
C GLU A 11 -1.89 2.54 -10.70
N PHE A 12 -3.18 2.20 -10.59
CA PHE A 12 -4.22 3.19 -10.28
C PHE A 12 -4.06 3.79 -8.89
N THR A 13 -3.74 2.97 -7.90
CA THR A 13 -3.52 3.45 -6.53
C THR A 13 -2.34 4.42 -6.47
N ALA A 14 -1.22 4.04 -7.05
CA ALA A 14 -0.02 4.87 -7.10
C ALA A 14 -0.29 6.21 -7.82
N GLN A 15 -1.01 6.17 -8.94
CA GLN A 15 -1.35 7.38 -9.69
C GLN A 15 -2.25 8.31 -8.90
N ALA A 16 -3.26 7.77 -8.22
CA ALA A 16 -4.18 8.57 -7.40
C ALA A 16 -3.44 9.22 -6.23
N LEU A 17 -2.56 8.49 -5.58
CA LEU A 17 -1.73 9.03 -4.48
C LEU A 17 -0.78 10.12 -4.98
N LYS A 18 -0.15 9.92 -6.11
CA LYS A 18 0.73 10.90 -6.72
C LYS A 18 -0.04 12.17 -7.09
N ASN A 19 -1.22 12.03 -7.69
CA ASN A 19 -2.08 13.16 -8.04
C ASN A 19 -2.55 13.93 -6.79
N ALA A 20 -2.66 13.26 -5.66
CA ALA A 20 -2.99 13.89 -4.37
C ALA A 20 -1.78 14.57 -3.70
N GLY A 21 -0.62 14.57 -4.33
CA GLY A 21 0.60 15.19 -3.81
C GLY A 21 1.42 14.31 -2.88
N CYS A 22 1.13 13.02 -2.81
CA CYS A 22 1.88 12.09 -1.97
C CYS A 22 3.19 11.67 -2.62
N ASP A 23 4.19 11.41 -1.79
CA ASP A 23 5.46 10.81 -2.21
C ASP A 23 5.27 9.29 -2.26
N VAL A 24 5.32 8.71 -3.45
CA VAL A 24 4.95 7.32 -3.70
C VAL A 24 6.16 6.48 -4.06
N TYR A 25 6.33 5.40 -3.31
CA TYR A 25 7.30 4.35 -3.57
C TYR A 25 6.57 3.10 -4.03
N VAL A 26 7.19 2.34 -4.94
CA VAL A 26 6.68 1.07 -5.45
C VAL A 26 7.71 -0.02 -5.21
N THR A 27 7.24 -1.18 -4.77
CA THR A 27 8.06 -2.40 -4.75
C THR A 27 7.30 -3.54 -5.41
N ALA A 28 7.99 -4.36 -6.19
CA ALA A 28 7.41 -5.50 -6.90
C ALA A 28 8.46 -6.57 -7.14
N ARG A 29 8.07 -7.85 -7.08
CA ARG A 29 8.96 -8.97 -7.40
C ARG A 29 9.41 -8.96 -8.85
N ASN A 30 8.49 -8.64 -9.77
CA ASN A 30 8.77 -8.60 -11.18
C ASN A 30 9.60 -7.34 -11.50
N LYS A 31 10.85 -7.56 -11.91
CA LYS A 31 11.80 -6.46 -12.17
C LYS A 31 11.36 -5.56 -13.33
N LEU A 32 10.70 -6.12 -14.35
CA LEU A 32 10.18 -5.32 -15.47
C LEU A 32 9.06 -4.38 -15.02
N LYS A 33 8.19 -4.84 -14.13
CA LYS A 33 7.15 -4.00 -13.52
C LYS A 33 7.77 -2.89 -12.67
N LEU A 34 8.83 -3.22 -11.94
CA LEU A 34 9.53 -2.25 -11.11
C LEU A 34 10.21 -1.17 -11.96
N ILE A 35 10.87 -1.55 -13.04
CA ILE A 35 11.48 -0.63 -14.00
C ILE A 35 10.38 0.25 -14.63
N ARG A 36 9.25 -0.33 -14.99
CA ARG A 36 8.11 0.41 -15.53
C ARG A 36 7.61 1.47 -14.55
N ALA A 37 7.50 1.12 -13.27
CA ALA A 37 7.12 2.07 -12.23
C ALA A 37 8.10 3.25 -12.14
N GLU A 38 9.40 2.95 -12.21
CA GLU A 38 10.45 3.98 -12.21
C GLU A 38 10.33 4.90 -13.43
N CYS A 39 10.11 4.33 -14.60
CA CYS A 39 9.90 5.10 -15.84
C CYS A 39 8.66 6.01 -15.76
N MET A 40 7.67 5.64 -14.98
CA MET A 40 6.46 6.44 -14.74
C MET A 40 6.66 7.51 -13.67
N GLY A 41 7.86 7.62 -13.11
CA GLY A 41 8.22 8.67 -12.15
C GLY A 41 8.01 8.32 -10.70
N TYR A 42 7.77 7.05 -10.37
CA TYR A 42 7.72 6.57 -8.98
C TYR A 42 9.11 6.25 -8.47
N LYS A 43 9.34 6.44 -7.19
CA LYS A 43 10.52 5.91 -6.51
C LYS A 43 10.33 4.41 -6.32
N ILE A 44 11.39 3.63 -6.44
CA ILE A 44 11.31 2.18 -6.34
C ILE A 44 12.18 1.64 -5.22
N ILE A 45 11.74 0.51 -4.65
CA ILE A 45 12.48 -0.27 -3.67
C ILE A 45 12.58 -1.69 -4.19
N ASP A 46 13.78 -2.25 -4.17
CA ASP A 46 13.99 -3.66 -4.47
C ASP A 46 13.13 -4.51 -3.53
N PHE A 47 12.37 -5.44 -4.08
CA PHE A 47 11.45 -6.27 -3.32
C PHE A 47 12.14 -7.03 -2.18
N GLU A 48 13.34 -7.54 -2.42
CA GLU A 48 14.10 -8.29 -1.41
C GLU A 48 14.60 -7.39 -0.27
N LYS A 49 14.63 -6.09 -0.47
CA LYS A 49 15.07 -5.11 0.53
C LYS A 49 13.92 -4.39 1.22
N LYS A 50 12.66 -4.68 0.85
CA LYS A 50 11.50 -3.94 1.35
C LYS A 50 11.43 -3.89 2.87
N SER A 51 11.75 -4.98 3.54
CA SER A 51 11.67 -5.10 5.01
C SER A 51 12.49 -4.04 5.75
N SER A 52 13.62 -3.64 5.16
CA SER A 52 14.52 -2.62 5.73
C SER A 52 13.95 -1.20 5.65
N PHE A 53 12.89 -0.99 4.89
CA PHE A 53 12.32 0.34 4.64
C PHE A 53 10.90 0.53 5.20
N LEU A 54 10.28 -0.53 5.72
CA LEU A 54 8.86 -0.49 6.13
C LEU A 54 8.58 0.58 7.19
N TYR A 55 9.51 0.82 8.11
CA TYR A 55 9.36 1.80 9.17
C TYR A 55 9.27 3.26 8.69
N LEU A 56 9.66 3.51 7.42
CA LEU A 56 9.67 4.85 6.84
C LEU A 56 8.30 5.31 6.33
N PHE A 57 7.36 4.38 6.14
CA PHE A 57 6.10 4.67 5.47
C PHE A 57 4.97 4.92 6.44
N ASP A 58 4.26 6.01 6.25
CA ASP A 58 3.03 6.32 6.99
C ASP A 58 1.87 5.44 6.53
N TYR A 59 1.89 5.03 5.27
CA TYR A 59 0.84 4.22 4.64
C TYR A 59 1.46 3.20 3.70
N ILE A 60 1.02 1.96 3.83
CA ILE A 60 1.39 0.84 2.95
C ILE A 60 0.12 0.28 2.32
N PHE A 61 0.12 0.19 1.00
CA PHE A 61 -0.99 -0.36 0.21
C PHE A 61 -0.55 -1.67 -0.43
N ASN A 62 -1.07 -2.79 0.02
CA ASN A 62 -0.77 -4.08 -0.57
C ASN A 62 -1.78 -4.45 -1.65
N THR A 63 -1.28 -4.77 -2.84
CA THR A 63 -2.08 -5.25 -3.97
C THR A 63 -1.72 -6.68 -4.39
N VAL A 64 -0.76 -7.30 -3.70
CA VAL A 64 -0.27 -8.65 -4.03
C VAL A 64 -1.05 -9.70 -3.25
N PRO A 65 -1.75 -10.63 -3.93
CA PRO A 65 -2.53 -11.67 -3.28
C PRO A 65 -1.65 -12.86 -2.85
N GLU A 66 -0.55 -12.58 -2.22
CA GLU A 66 0.40 -13.54 -1.67
C GLU A 66 0.95 -13.00 -0.35
N ASN A 67 1.23 -13.88 0.58
CA ASN A 67 1.83 -13.49 1.85
C ASN A 67 3.27 -13.03 1.64
N ILE A 68 3.45 -11.73 1.56
CA ILE A 68 4.75 -11.08 1.29
C ILE A 68 5.33 -10.37 2.51
N PHE A 69 4.53 -10.24 3.57
CA PHE A 69 4.96 -9.63 4.83
C PHE A 69 4.91 -10.68 5.95
N THR A 70 6.04 -10.91 6.58
CA THR A 70 6.13 -11.77 7.76
C THR A 70 5.63 -11.04 9.00
N GLU A 71 5.48 -11.77 10.11
CA GLU A 71 5.15 -11.16 11.41
C GLU A 71 6.22 -10.14 11.82
N GLU A 72 7.48 -10.44 11.56
CA GLU A 72 8.59 -9.51 11.81
C GLU A 72 8.46 -8.23 10.96
N ASP A 73 8.12 -8.38 9.68
CA ASP A 73 7.88 -7.24 8.80
C ASP A 73 6.78 -6.34 9.35
N VAL A 74 5.66 -6.91 9.77
CA VAL A 74 4.55 -6.17 10.36
C VAL A 74 4.98 -5.44 11.63
N GLY A 75 5.87 -6.04 12.41
CA GLY A 75 6.47 -5.39 13.58
C GLY A 75 7.25 -4.12 13.25
N HIS A 76 7.79 -4.02 12.05
CA HIS A 76 8.52 -2.85 11.56
C HIS A 76 7.62 -1.79 10.92
N ILE A 77 6.36 -2.11 10.64
CA ILE A 77 5.40 -1.14 10.10
C ILE A 77 4.98 -0.18 11.22
N LYS A 78 5.25 1.10 11.04
CA LYS A 78 4.89 2.15 12.01
C LYS A 78 3.58 2.83 11.68
N GLY A 79 3.20 2.81 10.41
CA GLY A 79 2.00 3.46 9.90
C GLY A 79 0.83 2.49 9.73
N LYS A 80 -0.07 2.85 8.83
CA LYS A 80 -1.26 2.05 8.53
C LYS A 80 -1.04 1.18 7.30
N TYR A 81 -1.63 0.00 7.35
CA TYR A 81 -1.57 -1.00 6.29
C TYR A 81 -2.95 -1.18 5.68
N PHE A 82 -3.02 -1.00 4.36
CA PHE A 82 -4.24 -1.18 3.57
C PHE A 82 -4.13 -2.46 2.77
N GLU A 83 -4.99 -3.43 3.06
CA GLU A 83 -5.06 -4.68 2.30
C GLU A 83 -6.02 -4.53 1.14
N LEU A 84 -5.50 -4.42 -0.06
CA LEU A 84 -6.28 -4.31 -1.29
C LEU A 84 -6.34 -5.62 -2.07
N ALA A 85 -5.52 -6.58 -1.70
CA ALA A 85 -5.47 -7.87 -2.37
C ALA A 85 -6.54 -8.82 -1.86
N SER A 86 -6.84 -9.84 -2.68
CA SER A 86 -7.62 -10.99 -2.27
C SER A 86 -6.76 -11.99 -1.48
N ALA A 87 -7.43 -12.99 -0.88
CA ALA A 87 -6.73 -14.08 -0.19
C ALA A 87 -5.70 -14.75 -1.11
N PRO A 88 -4.55 -15.18 -0.57
CA PRO A 88 -4.19 -15.26 0.87
C PRO A 88 -3.68 -13.97 1.51
N TYR A 89 -3.86 -12.81 0.93
CA TYR A 89 -3.47 -11.49 1.41
C TYR A 89 -1.95 -11.28 1.52
N GLY A 90 -1.51 -10.03 1.59
CA GLY A 90 -0.08 -9.69 1.74
C GLY A 90 0.46 -9.93 3.13
N ALA A 91 -0.37 -9.78 4.15
CA ALA A 91 -0.05 -10.03 5.54
C ALA A 91 -1.21 -10.71 6.25
N ASP A 92 -0.91 -11.56 7.20
CA ASP A 92 -1.93 -12.12 8.09
C ASP A 92 -2.44 -11.03 9.04
N LYS A 93 -3.75 -10.89 9.11
CA LYS A 93 -4.39 -9.92 10.01
C LYS A 93 -4.04 -10.16 11.48
N GLU A 94 -3.78 -11.40 11.86
CA GLU A 94 -3.38 -11.75 13.22
C GLU A 94 -2.06 -11.12 13.65
N TYR A 95 -1.19 -10.76 12.68
CA TYR A 95 0.05 -10.04 12.99
C TYR A 95 -0.18 -8.62 13.54
N PHE A 96 -1.40 -8.11 13.39
CA PHE A 96 -1.80 -6.78 13.86
C PHE A 96 -2.55 -6.82 15.21
N ILE A 97 -2.48 -7.93 15.95
CA ILE A 97 -3.07 -8.03 17.29
C ILE A 97 -2.49 -6.93 18.19
N GLY A 98 -3.38 -6.17 18.85
CA GLY A 98 -3.00 -5.00 19.64
C GLY A 98 -2.85 -3.70 18.85
N ARG A 99 -2.95 -3.78 17.52
CA ARG A 99 -2.90 -2.64 16.59
C ARG A 99 -3.93 -2.81 15.46
N GLU A 100 -5.11 -3.29 15.81
CA GLU A 100 -6.15 -3.62 14.83
C GLU A 100 -6.58 -2.41 13.99
N ASN A 101 -6.47 -1.22 14.55
CA ASN A 101 -6.78 0.02 13.85
C ASN A 101 -5.75 0.39 12.76
N ASP A 102 -4.59 -0.26 12.75
CA ASP A 102 -3.56 -0.06 11.73
C ASP A 102 -3.76 -0.95 10.51
N TYR A 103 -4.57 -2.01 10.63
CA TYR A 103 -4.96 -2.86 9.51
C TYR A 103 -6.29 -2.38 8.95
N ILE A 104 -6.28 -1.94 7.71
CA ILE A 104 -7.48 -1.45 7.02
C ILE A 104 -7.80 -2.40 5.88
N ASP A 105 -8.97 -3.05 5.99
CA ASP A 105 -9.44 -3.95 4.96
C ASP A 105 -10.06 -3.16 3.82
N GLY A 106 -9.35 -3.14 2.69
CA GLY A 106 -9.79 -2.48 1.47
C GLY A 106 -10.65 -3.35 0.56
N LYS A 107 -11.05 -4.54 0.99
CA LYS A 107 -11.80 -5.51 0.16
C LYS A 107 -13.15 -5.01 -0.33
N ALA A 108 -13.72 -4.02 0.32
CA ALA A 108 -14.93 -3.38 -0.17
C ALA A 108 -14.71 -2.57 -1.46
N LEU A 109 -13.45 -2.33 -1.81
CA LEU A 109 -13.04 -1.54 -2.98
C LEU A 109 -12.63 -2.37 -4.19
N PRO A 110 -12.35 -3.68 -4.09
CA PRO A 110 -11.74 -4.42 -5.18
C PRO A 110 -12.70 -5.23 -6.02
N GLY A 111 -12.16 -5.77 -7.08
CA GLY A 111 -12.71 -6.87 -7.85
C GLY A 111 -13.72 -6.48 -8.91
N ARG A 112 -14.78 -5.79 -8.58
CA ARG A 112 -15.81 -5.40 -9.56
C ARG A 112 -15.52 -4.07 -10.22
N TYR A 113 -14.70 -3.22 -9.61
CA TYR A 113 -14.59 -1.81 -9.93
C TYR A 113 -13.15 -1.32 -9.90
N PHE A 114 -12.26 -2.02 -10.63
CA PHE A 114 -10.96 -1.45 -10.94
C PHE A 114 -11.14 -0.33 -11.94
N SER A 115 -11.80 0.70 -11.49
CA SER A 115 -11.91 1.95 -12.20
C SER A 115 -10.98 2.97 -11.56
N ARG A 116 -10.61 3.95 -12.32
CA ARG A 116 -9.96 5.16 -11.85
C ARG A 116 -10.67 5.73 -10.61
N SER A 117 -12.00 5.60 -10.56
CA SER A 117 -12.82 6.02 -9.43
C SER A 117 -12.51 5.29 -8.12
N ALA A 118 -12.15 4.01 -8.14
CA ALA A 118 -11.78 3.27 -6.94
C ALA A 118 -10.44 3.75 -6.37
N ALA A 119 -9.47 4.04 -7.23
CA ALA A 119 -8.19 4.59 -6.83
C ALA A 119 -8.33 6.01 -6.27
N GLU A 120 -9.16 6.84 -6.88
CA GLU A 120 -9.49 8.18 -6.40
C GLU A 120 -10.17 8.11 -5.02
N LYS A 121 -11.07 7.15 -4.82
CA LYS A 121 -11.74 6.93 -3.56
C LYS A 121 -10.78 6.44 -2.46
N LEU A 122 -9.82 5.61 -2.82
CA LEU A 122 -8.73 5.20 -1.93
C LEU A 122 -7.87 6.37 -1.50
N ALA A 123 -7.49 7.22 -2.45
CA ALA A 123 -6.73 8.44 -2.16
C ALA A 123 -7.52 9.37 -1.23
N GLU A 124 -8.82 9.50 -1.45
CA GLU A 124 -9.71 10.30 -0.60
C GLU A 124 -9.77 9.75 0.83
N ILE A 125 -9.92 8.43 0.99
CA ILE A 125 -9.91 7.77 2.30
C ILE A 125 -8.56 7.98 3.00
N THR A 126 -7.46 7.84 2.27
CA THR A 126 -6.12 8.07 2.79
C THR A 126 -5.95 9.50 3.26
N LEU A 127 -6.39 10.48 2.46
CA LEU A 127 -6.34 11.88 2.83
C LEU A 127 -7.18 12.20 4.08
N LYS A 128 -8.35 11.58 4.20
CA LYS A 128 -9.17 11.69 5.42
C LYS A 128 -8.40 11.19 6.65
N HIS A 129 -7.74 10.06 6.56
CA HIS A 129 -6.94 9.52 7.65
C HIS A 129 -5.76 10.42 8.01
N ILE A 130 -5.08 10.99 7.02
CA ILE A 130 -4.00 11.96 7.23
C ILE A 130 -4.52 13.20 7.96
N ASN A 131 -5.65 13.76 7.52
CA ASN A 131 -6.23 14.95 8.11
C ASN A 131 -6.70 14.71 9.55
N TYR A 132 -7.28 13.56 9.85
CA TYR A 132 -7.63 13.19 11.21
C TYR A 132 -6.41 12.99 12.11
N GLY A 133 -5.32 12.46 11.58
CA GLY A 133 -4.06 12.32 12.31
C GLY A 133 -3.42 13.67 12.65
N ASN A 134 -3.57 14.65 11.78
CA ASN A 134 -3.03 16.01 11.99
C ASN A 134 -3.98 16.92 12.80
N GLY A 135 -5.25 16.55 12.90
CA GLY A 135 -6.25 17.32 13.66
C GLY A 135 -6.43 16.86 15.11
N GLY A 136 -5.64 15.90 15.56
CA GLY A 136 -5.75 15.31 16.89
C GLY A 136 -5.06 16.06 18.02
N ASP A 137 -4.61 17.24 17.74
CA ASP A 137 -4.02 18.12 18.74
C ASP A 137 -5.11 18.98 19.41
#